data_2301900a18faaaf0dd8b72a182628b86
#
_entry.id   2301900a18faaaf0dd8b72a182628b86
#
_cell.length_a   1.000
_cell.length_b   1.000
_cell.length_c   1.000
_cell.angle_alpha   90.00
_cell.angle_beta   90.00
_cell.angle_gamma   90.00
#
_symmetry.space_group_name_H-M   'P 1'
#
loop_
_entity.id
_entity.type
_entity.pdbx_description
1 polymer ?
#
loop_
_entity_poly.entity_id
_entity_poly.type
_entity_poly.pdbx_seq_one_letter_code
_entity_poly.pdbx_strand_id
1 'polypeptide(L)'
;MTSQFIPLAERMRPRNLEQFLGQDHLVGAGKLLAEAIAHDQLTSMIFWGPPGSGKTTLARMISHRTQAHFVPFSAVTSGIPELRQVIKEAEMRLNLQQGPTILFVDEIHRFNKSQQDAFLPHIEAGTITLIGATTENPSFALNAALLSRAKVHVLQPLHEDALTLILGRAMADTELGLGNFGLTVTDAALRLITRVASGDARRALNALEQAANYVRMMGKPEVDVAAAEEALAHRALQYDKEGEDHFNMISALHKSLRGSDPDAAAYYLMRMLEAGEDALYIARRLVRFASEDVGNADPHALMVAMSAMQAYTFLGNPEGNLSLMQATLYLACAPKSNAVYQTSKNVAAVIHQTMNLPVPLHLRNAPTSLMKSMDYGAGYLYPHDYPGHFVVQEYLPEKLRGRRFYKPSDQGHERRVSERLESWRSEWQIKQDD
;
A
#
# COMPACT_ATOMS: atom_id res chain seq x y z
N MET A 1 -27.12 -30.18 11.71
CA MET A 1 -27.63 -28.95 12.38
C MET A 1 -26.57 -27.87 12.70
N THR A 2 -25.34 -27.99 12.27
CA THR A 2 -24.24 -27.06 12.63
C THR A 2 -23.83 -26.06 11.54
N SER A 3 -24.43 -26.09 10.34
CA SER A 3 -24.01 -25.21 9.24
C SER A 3 -24.62 -23.80 9.27
N GLN A 4 -25.69 -23.56 10.03
CA GLN A 4 -26.39 -22.27 10.05
C GLN A 4 -25.62 -21.12 10.75
N PHE A 5 -24.58 -21.43 11.52
CA PHE A 5 -23.77 -20.44 12.22
C PHE A 5 -22.52 -20.01 11.43
N ILE A 6 -22.22 -20.70 10.33
CA ILE A 6 -21.08 -20.34 9.48
C ILE A 6 -21.56 -19.32 8.44
N PRO A 7 -20.92 -18.14 8.31
CA PRO A 7 -21.31 -17.14 7.31
C PRO A 7 -21.33 -17.69 5.88
N LEU A 8 -22.27 -17.22 5.08
CA LEU A 8 -22.42 -17.64 3.67
C LEU A 8 -21.12 -17.52 2.88
N ALA A 9 -20.39 -16.44 3.08
CA ALA A 9 -19.10 -16.22 2.44
C ALA A 9 -18.05 -17.31 2.73
N GLU A 10 -18.11 -17.95 3.89
CA GLU A 10 -17.20 -19.07 4.23
C GLU A 10 -17.75 -20.40 3.68
N ARG A 11 -19.05 -20.60 3.75
CA ARG A 11 -19.71 -21.82 3.21
C ARG A 11 -19.57 -21.93 1.69
N MET A 12 -19.72 -20.81 0.98
CA MET A 12 -19.64 -20.69 -0.48
C MET A 12 -18.23 -20.55 -1.02
N ARG A 13 -17.20 -20.70 -0.17
CA ARG A 13 -15.82 -20.61 -0.61
C ARG A 13 -15.50 -21.67 -1.66
N PRO A 14 -14.94 -21.31 -2.84
CA PRO A 14 -14.55 -22.24 -3.88
C PRO A 14 -13.61 -23.34 -3.37
N ARG A 15 -13.88 -24.58 -3.80
CA ARG A 15 -13.08 -25.76 -3.43
C ARG A 15 -12.14 -26.22 -4.53
N ASN A 16 -12.37 -25.79 -5.77
CA ASN A 16 -11.54 -26.08 -6.93
C ASN A 16 -11.41 -24.86 -7.85
N LEU A 17 -10.46 -24.92 -8.79
CA LEU A 17 -10.19 -23.81 -9.71
C LEU A 17 -11.36 -23.48 -10.66
N GLU A 18 -12.21 -24.46 -10.99
CA GLU A 18 -13.39 -24.27 -11.86
C GLU A 18 -14.46 -23.39 -11.18
N GLN A 19 -14.51 -23.44 -9.85
CA GLN A 19 -15.39 -22.60 -9.05
C GLN A 19 -14.80 -21.22 -8.76
N PHE A 20 -13.50 -21.03 -9.01
CA PHE A 20 -12.78 -19.79 -8.70
C PHE A 20 -12.90 -18.81 -9.87
N LEU A 21 -13.77 -17.83 -9.72
CA LEU A 21 -14.13 -16.88 -10.78
C LEU A 21 -13.34 -15.58 -10.70
N GLY A 22 -13.16 -14.93 -11.86
CA GLY A 22 -12.69 -13.56 -11.98
C GLY A 22 -11.17 -13.36 -11.86
N GLN A 23 -10.38 -14.46 -11.86
CA GLN A 23 -8.91 -14.39 -11.83
C GLN A 23 -8.29 -15.20 -13.00
N ASP A 24 -8.93 -15.20 -14.16
CA ASP A 24 -8.52 -15.99 -15.34
C ASP A 24 -7.10 -15.62 -15.84
N HIS A 25 -6.66 -14.39 -15.60
CA HIS A 25 -5.32 -13.95 -15.91
C HIS A 25 -4.23 -14.67 -15.09
N LEU A 26 -4.56 -15.24 -13.92
CA LEU A 26 -3.66 -16.00 -13.05
C LEU A 26 -3.84 -17.52 -13.16
N VAL A 27 -5.09 -17.97 -13.13
CA VAL A 27 -5.43 -19.40 -12.99
C VAL A 27 -6.25 -19.95 -14.15
N GLY A 28 -6.45 -19.18 -15.22
CA GLY A 28 -7.07 -19.65 -16.46
C GLY A 28 -6.22 -20.73 -17.15
N ALA A 29 -6.80 -21.42 -18.10
CA ALA A 29 -6.13 -22.49 -18.85
C ALA A 29 -4.79 -22.01 -19.47
N GLY A 30 -3.72 -22.80 -19.30
CA GLY A 30 -2.38 -22.50 -19.81
C GLY A 30 -1.64 -21.39 -19.06
N LYS A 31 -2.14 -20.91 -17.93
CA LYS A 31 -1.43 -19.96 -17.08
C LYS A 31 -0.43 -20.64 -16.19
N LEU A 32 0.74 -20.01 -16.03
CA LEU A 32 1.86 -20.59 -15.28
C LEU A 32 1.47 -21.02 -13.86
N LEU A 33 0.65 -20.23 -13.16
CA LEU A 33 0.23 -20.58 -11.80
C LEU A 33 -0.73 -21.77 -11.82
N ALA A 34 -1.65 -21.85 -12.79
CA ALA A 34 -2.54 -23.00 -12.94
C ALA A 34 -1.76 -24.30 -13.20
N GLU A 35 -0.78 -24.25 -14.09
CA GLU A 35 0.09 -25.40 -14.39
C GLU A 35 0.96 -25.79 -13.19
N ALA A 36 1.52 -24.82 -12.47
CA ALA A 36 2.28 -25.07 -11.26
C ALA A 36 1.44 -25.77 -10.17
N ILE A 37 0.17 -25.38 -10.03
CA ILE A 37 -0.77 -26.04 -9.10
C ILE A 37 -1.14 -27.45 -9.60
N ALA A 38 -1.36 -27.60 -10.91
CA ALA A 38 -1.74 -28.89 -11.49
C ALA A 38 -0.63 -29.94 -11.39
N HIS A 39 0.63 -29.54 -11.52
CA HIS A 39 1.80 -30.42 -11.46
C HIS A 39 2.49 -30.46 -10.09
N ASP A 40 1.92 -29.79 -9.07
CA ASP A 40 2.49 -29.68 -7.71
C ASP A 40 3.94 -29.13 -7.70
N GLN A 41 4.22 -28.18 -8.62
CA GLN A 41 5.54 -27.50 -8.75
C GLN A 41 5.47 -26.08 -8.22
N LEU A 42 5.19 -25.96 -6.93
CA LEU A 42 4.98 -24.69 -6.28
C LEU A 42 6.31 -24.08 -5.82
N THR A 43 6.47 -22.79 -6.11
CA THR A 43 7.56 -21.97 -5.60
C THR A 43 7.00 -20.92 -4.63
N SER A 44 7.87 -20.31 -3.83
CA SER A 44 7.44 -19.24 -2.93
C SER A 44 6.80 -18.10 -3.70
N MET A 45 5.67 -17.60 -3.19
CA MET A 45 4.85 -16.58 -3.86
C MET A 45 4.13 -15.66 -2.89
N ILE A 46 3.78 -14.48 -3.39
CA ILE A 46 2.99 -13.49 -2.67
C ILE A 46 1.71 -13.21 -3.47
N PHE A 47 0.56 -13.40 -2.85
CA PHE A 47 -0.73 -13.00 -3.39
C PHE A 47 -1.04 -11.58 -2.92
N TRP A 48 -1.07 -10.65 -3.85
CA TRP A 48 -1.40 -9.26 -3.60
C TRP A 48 -2.70 -8.87 -4.30
N GLY A 49 -3.59 -8.17 -3.60
CA GLY A 49 -4.83 -7.66 -4.18
C GLY A 49 -5.81 -7.21 -3.09
N PRO A 50 -6.93 -6.58 -3.47
CA PRO A 50 -7.92 -6.04 -2.54
C PRO A 50 -8.58 -7.14 -1.69
N PRO A 51 -9.27 -6.77 -0.60
CA PRO A 51 -10.10 -7.68 0.18
C PRO A 51 -11.11 -8.39 -0.71
N GLY A 52 -11.46 -9.62 -0.35
CA GLY A 52 -12.48 -10.40 -1.08
C GLY A 52 -12.11 -10.85 -2.50
N SER A 53 -10.90 -10.52 -3.02
CA SER A 53 -10.43 -10.95 -4.36
C SER A 53 -10.09 -12.44 -4.46
N GLY A 54 -10.01 -13.16 -3.33
CA GLY A 54 -9.80 -14.61 -3.31
C GLY A 54 -8.40 -15.08 -2.87
N LYS A 55 -7.51 -14.23 -2.36
CA LYS A 55 -6.14 -14.59 -1.92
C LYS A 55 -6.10 -15.81 -1.00
N THR A 56 -6.78 -15.75 0.13
CA THR A 56 -6.87 -16.86 1.11
C THR A 56 -7.57 -18.08 0.52
N THR A 57 -8.54 -17.86 -0.37
CA THR A 57 -9.26 -18.93 -1.07
C THR A 57 -8.33 -19.69 -2.01
N LEU A 58 -7.52 -18.97 -2.80
CA LEU A 58 -6.54 -19.57 -3.72
C LEU A 58 -5.48 -20.38 -2.94
N ALA A 59 -4.98 -19.84 -1.82
CA ALA A 59 -4.05 -20.57 -0.97
C ALA A 59 -4.64 -21.87 -0.39
N ARG A 60 -5.91 -21.84 0.03
CA ARG A 60 -6.60 -23.06 0.49
C ARG A 60 -6.86 -24.06 -0.63
N MET A 61 -7.16 -23.63 -1.85
CA MET A 61 -7.30 -24.54 -2.99
C MET A 61 -5.96 -25.22 -3.33
N ILE A 62 -4.86 -24.48 -3.22
CA ILE A 62 -3.50 -25.06 -3.34
C ILE A 62 -3.32 -26.14 -2.26
N SER A 63 -3.71 -25.87 -1.01
CA SER A 63 -3.54 -26.84 0.08
C SER A 63 -4.29 -28.15 -0.14
N HIS A 64 -5.38 -28.15 -0.90
CA HIS A 64 -6.16 -29.35 -1.22
C HIS A 64 -5.61 -30.14 -2.43
N ARG A 65 -4.76 -29.52 -3.25
CA ARG A 65 -4.18 -30.13 -4.44
C ARG A 65 -2.72 -30.58 -4.29
N THR A 66 -2.02 -29.95 -3.39
CA THR A 66 -0.59 -30.28 -3.14
C THR A 66 -0.45 -31.51 -2.24
N GLN A 67 0.61 -32.26 -2.45
CA GLN A 67 1.07 -33.31 -1.51
C GLN A 67 1.92 -32.72 -0.37
N ALA A 68 2.28 -31.45 -0.44
CA ALA A 68 3.01 -30.77 0.59
C ALA A 68 2.17 -30.60 1.87
N HIS A 69 2.83 -30.62 3.02
CA HIS A 69 2.18 -30.30 4.28
C HIS A 69 1.89 -28.81 4.37
N PHE A 70 0.59 -28.46 4.40
CA PHE A 70 0.15 -27.07 4.41
C PHE A 70 -0.09 -26.56 5.83
N VAL A 71 0.63 -25.50 6.21
CA VAL A 71 0.53 -24.88 7.53
C VAL A 71 -0.02 -23.45 7.39
N PRO A 72 -1.27 -23.19 7.81
CA PRO A 72 -1.79 -21.84 7.87
C PRO A 72 -1.19 -21.09 9.07
N PHE A 73 -0.73 -19.86 8.82
CA PHE A 73 -0.09 -19.01 9.82
C PHE A 73 -0.67 -17.60 9.72
N SER A 74 -1.10 -17.04 10.83
CA SER A 74 -1.67 -15.69 10.87
C SER A 74 -0.65 -14.71 11.45
N ALA A 75 -0.27 -13.70 10.68
CA ALA A 75 0.59 -12.63 11.17
C ALA A 75 -0.06 -11.77 12.28
N VAL A 76 -1.38 -11.89 12.48
CA VAL A 76 -2.12 -11.16 13.52
C VAL A 76 -2.03 -11.84 14.89
N THR A 77 -2.10 -13.18 14.90
CA THR A 77 -2.22 -13.97 16.16
C THR A 77 -0.95 -14.73 16.50
N SER A 78 0.01 -14.85 15.59
CA SER A 78 1.20 -15.69 15.75
C SER A 78 2.47 -14.85 15.70
N GLY A 79 3.46 -15.23 16.52
CA GLY A 79 4.74 -14.55 16.63
C GLY A 79 5.95 -15.37 16.18
N ILE A 80 7.16 -14.88 16.48
CA ILE A 80 8.43 -15.57 16.16
C ILE A 80 8.55 -16.95 16.83
N PRO A 81 8.11 -17.16 18.09
CA PRO A 81 8.21 -18.47 18.71
C PRO A 81 7.44 -19.56 17.96
N GLU A 82 6.20 -19.27 17.56
CA GLU A 82 5.35 -20.18 16.79
C GLU A 82 5.94 -20.44 15.39
N LEU A 83 6.51 -19.41 14.76
CA LEU A 83 7.21 -19.56 13.49
C LEU A 83 8.38 -20.54 13.60
N ARG A 84 9.21 -20.42 14.63
CA ARG A 84 10.34 -21.32 14.88
C ARG A 84 9.88 -22.76 15.09
N GLN A 85 8.75 -22.97 15.75
CA GLN A 85 8.18 -24.29 15.94
C GLN A 85 7.76 -24.91 14.60
N VAL A 86 7.07 -24.16 13.75
CA VAL A 86 6.66 -24.62 12.42
C VAL A 86 7.87 -24.96 11.54
N ILE A 87 8.91 -24.13 11.59
CA ILE A 87 10.17 -24.38 10.86
C ILE A 87 10.83 -25.68 11.33
N LYS A 88 10.97 -25.88 12.65
CA LYS A 88 11.53 -27.09 13.21
C LYS A 88 10.77 -28.36 12.80
N GLU A 89 9.44 -28.28 12.76
CA GLU A 89 8.59 -29.37 12.28
C GLU A 89 8.76 -29.60 10.77
N ALA A 90 8.92 -28.53 9.98
CA ALA A 90 9.19 -28.64 8.54
C ALA A 90 10.54 -29.32 8.26
N GLU A 91 11.59 -28.98 9.02
CA GLU A 91 12.91 -29.62 8.96
C GLU A 91 12.83 -31.12 9.30
N MET A 92 12.08 -31.46 10.36
CA MET A 92 11.87 -32.86 10.72
C MET A 92 11.18 -33.67 9.61
N ARG A 93 10.10 -33.10 9.01
CA ARG A 93 9.37 -33.74 7.90
C ARG A 93 10.27 -33.94 6.69
N LEU A 94 11.07 -32.93 6.34
CA LEU A 94 12.00 -33.03 5.22
C LEU A 94 13.06 -34.15 5.44
N ASN A 95 13.64 -34.23 6.65
CA ASN A 95 14.61 -35.25 7.03
C ASN A 95 14.00 -36.67 7.04
N LEU A 96 12.70 -36.77 7.37
CA LEU A 96 11.96 -38.03 7.35
C LEU A 96 11.39 -38.39 5.98
N GLN A 97 11.70 -37.62 4.94
CA GLN A 97 11.15 -37.76 3.58
C GLN A 97 9.62 -37.76 3.51
N GLN A 98 8.98 -37.01 4.41
CA GLN A 98 7.51 -36.85 4.49
C GLN A 98 6.96 -35.73 3.59
N GLY A 99 7.78 -35.21 2.69
CA GLY A 99 7.44 -34.17 1.74
C GLY A 99 7.73 -32.74 2.20
N PRO A 100 7.60 -31.76 1.28
CA PRO A 100 7.84 -30.35 1.56
C PRO A 100 6.75 -29.74 2.43
N THR A 101 7.05 -28.61 3.06
CA THR A 101 6.07 -27.83 3.84
C THR A 101 5.76 -26.52 3.15
N ILE A 102 4.48 -26.23 2.93
CA ILE A 102 3.98 -24.93 2.49
C ILE A 102 3.53 -24.14 3.72
N LEU A 103 4.15 -22.99 3.94
CA LEU A 103 3.75 -22.06 4.97
C LEU A 103 2.90 -20.94 4.35
N PHE A 104 1.61 -20.92 4.68
CA PHE A 104 0.71 -19.85 4.25
C PHE A 104 0.61 -18.78 5.32
N VAL A 105 1.06 -17.55 4.98
CA VAL A 105 1.03 -16.38 5.89
C VAL A 105 0.00 -15.39 5.40
N ASP A 106 -1.14 -15.33 6.10
CA ASP A 106 -2.17 -14.31 5.83
C ASP A 106 -1.77 -12.97 6.44
N GLU A 107 -2.04 -11.87 5.73
CA GLU A 107 -1.69 -10.49 6.10
C GLU A 107 -0.18 -10.34 6.42
N ILE A 108 0.68 -10.89 5.55
CA ILE A 108 2.14 -10.93 5.75
C ILE A 108 2.79 -9.55 5.97
N HIS A 109 2.16 -8.46 5.50
CA HIS A 109 2.60 -7.08 5.72
C HIS A 109 2.60 -6.65 7.20
N ARG A 110 1.90 -7.36 8.08
CA ARG A 110 1.90 -7.11 9.53
C ARG A 110 3.17 -7.55 10.21
N PHE A 111 3.98 -8.35 9.57
CA PHE A 111 5.31 -8.68 10.05
C PHE A 111 6.29 -7.53 9.83
N ASN A 112 7.04 -7.18 10.87
CA ASN A 112 8.15 -6.24 10.75
C ASN A 112 9.30 -6.87 9.92
N LYS A 113 10.27 -6.05 9.51
CA LYS A 113 11.39 -6.47 8.66
C LYS A 113 12.17 -7.65 9.25
N SER A 114 12.44 -7.64 10.55
CA SER A 114 13.17 -8.72 11.21
C SER A 114 12.40 -10.04 11.22
N GLN A 115 11.06 -9.98 11.32
CA GLN A 115 10.21 -11.16 11.23
C GLN A 115 10.15 -11.69 9.80
N GLN A 116 10.14 -10.81 8.80
CA GLN A 116 10.21 -11.21 7.39
C GLN A 116 11.58 -11.84 7.05
N ASP A 117 12.67 -11.33 7.60
CA ASP A 117 14.01 -11.89 7.41
C ASP A 117 14.13 -13.32 7.98
N ALA A 118 13.36 -13.66 9.00
CA ALA A 118 13.37 -15.00 9.59
C ALA A 118 12.91 -16.11 8.64
N PHE A 119 12.18 -15.78 7.56
CA PHE A 119 11.80 -16.77 6.54
C PHE A 119 12.94 -17.10 5.55
N LEU A 120 13.85 -16.15 5.30
CA LEU A 120 14.79 -16.19 4.19
C LEU A 120 15.69 -17.46 4.19
N PRO A 121 16.36 -17.82 5.30
CA PRO A 121 17.22 -19.01 5.33
C PRO A 121 16.46 -20.30 4.96
N HIS A 122 15.19 -20.39 5.38
CA HIS A 122 14.38 -21.59 5.21
C HIS A 122 13.74 -21.69 3.83
N ILE A 123 13.47 -20.54 3.18
CA ILE A 123 13.09 -20.47 1.76
C ILE A 123 14.28 -20.87 0.88
N GLU A 124 15.48 -20.34 1.16
CA GLU A 124 16.70 -20.64 0.41
C GLU A 124 17.12 -22.11 0.54
N ALA A 125 16.99 -22.68 1.73
CA ALA A 125 17.28 -24.08 1.97
C ALA A 125 16.20 -25.04 1.42
N GLY A 126 15.07 -24.52 0.92
CA GLY A 126 13.94 -25.34 0.48
C GLY A 126 13.19 -26.04 1.61
N THR A 127 13.44 -25.67 2.87
CA THR A 127 12.76 -26.23 4.05
C THR A 127 11.28 -25.90 4.03
N ILE A 128 10.93 -24.70 3.57
CA ILE A 128 9.55 -24.24 3.38
C ILE A 128 9.36 -23.59 2.01
N THR A 129 8.16 -23.76 1.47
CA THR A 129 7.64 -22.92 0.38
C THR A 129 6.69 -21.89 1.00
N LEU A 130 7.00 -20.59 0.86
CA LEU A 130 6.18 -19.52 1.42
C LEU A 130 5.08 -19.12 0.45
N ILE A 131 3.83 -19.07 0.94
CA ILE A 131 2.72 -18.39 0.27
C ILE A 131 2.27 -17.26 1.19
N GLY A 132 2.61 -16.02 0.84
CA GLY A 132 2.15 -14.83 1.56
C GLY A 132 0.90 -14.24 0.93
N ALA A 133 -0.03 -13.72 1.74
CA ALA A 133 -1.15 -12.92 1.25
C ALA A 133 -1.10 -11.52 1.87
N THR A 134 -1.39 -10.50 1.06
CA THR A 134 -1.41 -9.10 1.51
C THR A 134 -2.40 -8.26 0.70
N THR A 135 -2.99 -7.27 1.37
CA THR A 135 -3.76 -6.19 0.74
C THR A 135 -2.89 -4.98 0.42
N GLU A 136 -1.76 -4.81 1.09
CA GLU A 136 -0.84 -3.70 0.88
C GLU A 136 0.11 -3.98 -0.28
N ASN A 137 0.59 -2.90 -0.93
CA ASN A 137 1.55 -3.02 -2.03
C ASN A 137 2.86 -3.66 -1.54
N PRO A 138 3.24 -4.84 -2.06
CA PRO A 138 4.41 -5.58 -1.59
C PRO A 138 5.71 -4.78 -1.66
N SER A 139 5.85 -3.88 -2.63
CA SER A 139 7.05 -3.05 -2.79
C SER A 139 7.30 -2.09 -1.62
N PHE A 140 6.26 -1.78 -0.84
CA PHE A 140 6.37 -0.94 0.35
C PHE A 140 6.27 -1.72 1.65
N ALA A 141 5.51 -2.81 1.64
CA ALA A 141 5.17 -3.59 2.82
C ALA A 141 6.16 -4.72 3.12
N LEU A 142 6.84 -5.23 2.09
CA LEU A 142 7.76 -6.36 2.22
C LEU A 142 9.21 -5.94 1.95
N ASN A 143 10.17 -6.65 2.55
CA ASN A 143 11.57 -6.37 2.30
C ASN A 143 12.02 -6.90 0.91
N ALA A 144 13.04 -6.27 0.34
CA ALA A 144 13.53 -6.59 -0.99
C ALA A 144 14.11 -8.02 -1.07
N ALA A 145 14.66 -8.54 0.03
CA ALA A 145 15.23 -9.88 0.10
C ALA A 145 14.13 -10.94 -0.03
N LEU A 146 12.97 -10.75 0.58
CA LEU A 146 11.82 -11.63 0.43
C LEU A 146 11.24 -11.57 -0.99
N LEU A 147 11.08 -10.35 -1.53
CA LEU A 147 10.56 -10.14 -2.89
C LEU A 147 11.46 -10.74 -3.98
N SER A 148 12.77 -10.81 -3.76
CA SER A 148 13.69 -11.46 -4.72
C SER A 148 13.55 -12.99 -4.76
N ARG A 149 12.90 -13.61 -3.75
CA ARG A 149 12.73 -15.05 -3.59
C ARG A 149 11.30 -15.54 -3.73
N ALA A 150 10.34 -14.62 -3.82
CA ALA A 150 8.93 -14.94 -3.94
C ALA A 150 8.32 -14.23 -5.14
N LYS A 151 7.58 -14.96 -5.98
CA LYS A 151 6.90 -14.38 -7.13
C LYS A 151 5.62 -13.69 -6.71
N VAL A 152 5.46 -12.42 -7.08
CA VAL A 152 4.22 -11.68 -6.79
C VAL A 152 3.16 -12.00 -7.85
N HIS A 153 1.98 -12.43 -7.39
CA HIS A 153 0.78 -12.63 -8.19
C HIS A 153 -0.27 -11.61 -7.77
N VAL A 154 -0.72 -10.79 -8.73
CA VAL A 154 -1.67 -9.72 -8.48
C VAL A 154 -3.09 -10.23 -8.73
N LEU A 155 -3.90 -10.28 -7.67
CA LEU A 155 -5.33 -10.56 -7.79
C LEU A 155 -6.07 -9.24 -8.02
N GLN A 156 -6.97 -9.24 -8.98
CA GLN A 156 -7.78 -8.06 -9.32
C GLN A 156 -9.10 -8.05 -8.54
N PRO A 157 -9.73 -6.87 -8.35
CA PRO A 157 -11.12 -6.82 -7.90
C PRO A 157 -11.99 -7.65 -8.84
N LEU A 158 -13.01 -8.32 -8.31
CA LEU A 158 -13.93 -9.11 -9.14
C LEU A 158 -14.84 -8.17 -9.94
N HIS A 159 -14.99 -8.45 -11.24
CA HIS A 159 -15.96 -7.75 -12.06
C HIS A 159 -17.40 -8.06 -11.62
N GLU A 160 -18.34 -7.16 -11.92
CA GLU A 160 -19.76 -7.32 -11.56
C GLU A 160 -20.36 -8.63 -12.08
N ASP A 161 -19.98 -9.07 -13.28
CA ASP A 161 -20.42 -10.35 -13.85
C ASP A 161 -19.98 -11.55 -13.00
N ALA A 162 -18.73 -11.56 -12.56
CA ALA A 162 -18.20 -12.62 -11.69
C ALA A 162 -18.92 -12.64 -10.33
N LEU A 163 -19.17 -11.48 -9.75
CA LEU A 163 -19.93 -11.36 -8.51
C LEU A 163 -21.38 -11.85 -8.70
N THR A 164 -22.02 -11.48 -9.80
CA THR A 164 -23.38 -11.93 -10.13
C THR A 164 -23.45 -13.45 -10.23
N LEU A 165 -22.47 -14.08 -10.87
CA LEU A 165 -22.37 -15.55 -10.93
C LEU A 165 -22.15 -16.18 -9.55
N ILE A 166 -21.33 -15.59 -8.70
CA ILE A 166 -21.10 -16.06 -7.32
C ILE A 166 -22.39 -15.98 -6.51
N LEU A 167 -23.12 -14.86 -6.58
CA LEU A 167 -24.38 -14.68 -5.88
C LEU A 167 -25.46 -15.62 -6.42
N GLY A 168 -25.53 -15.80 -7.74
CA GLY A 168 -26.43 -16.74 -8.38
C GLY A 168 -26.20 -18.20 -7.91
N ARG A 169 -24.92 -18.62 -7.82
CA ARG A 169 -24.56 -19.93 -7.24
C ARG A 169 -25.01 -20.05 -5.78
N ALA A 170 -24.81 -19.00 -4.99
CA ALA A 170 -25.20 -18.99 -3.58
C ALA A 170 -26.73 -19.10 -3.40
N MET A 171 -27.50 -18.51 -4.32
CA MET A 171 -28.97 -18.64 -4.31
C MET A 171 -29.45 -20.02 -4.75
N ALA A 172 -28.76 -20.68 -5.68
CA ALA A 172 -29.14 -21.98 -6.22
C ALA A 172 -28.68 -23.15 -5.35
N ASP A 173 -27.59 -23.01 -4.58
CA ASP A 173 -27.01 -24.10 -3.80
C ASP A 173 -27.89 -24.40 -2.56
N THR A 174 -28.42 -25.63 -2.51
CA THR A 174 -29.30 -26.11 -1.42
C THR A 174 -28.53 -26.65 -0.21
N GLU A 175 -27.24 -26.98 -0.34
CA GLU A 175 -26.43 -27.52 0.76
C GLU A 175 -25.67 -26.45 1.51
N LEU A 176 -24.95 -25.60 0.77
CA LEU A 176 -24.04 -24.59 1.32
C LEU A 176 -24.59 -23.17 1.18
N GLY A 177 -25.51 -22.97 0.23
CA GLY A 177 -26.06 -21.67 -0.11
C GLY A 177 -27.39 -21.37 0.60
N LEU A 178 -28.23 -20.62 -0.13
CA LEU A 178 -29.56 -20.16 0.31
C LEU A 178 -30.70 -20.86 -0.44
N GLY A 179 -30.43 -21.86 -1.29
CA GLY A 179 -31.43 -22.53 -2.12
C GLY A 179 -32.58 -23.15 -1.32
N ASN A 180 -32.32 -23.63 -0.10
CA ASN A 180 -33.35 -24.15 0.80
C ASN A 180 -34.27 -23.08 1.39
N PHE A 181 -34.01 -21.80 1.20
CA PHE A 181 -34.88 -20.73 1.70
C PHE A 181 -36.11 -20.52 0.78
N GLY A 182 -36.08 -21.05 -0.45
CA GLY A 182 -37.17 -20.87 -1.43
C GLY A 182 -37.38 -19.41 -1.84
N LEU A 183 -36.32 -18.57 -1.71
CA LEU A 183 -36.39 -17.16 -2.04
C LEU A 183 -35.91 -16.91 -3.47
N THR A 184 -36.49 -15.89 -4.11
CA THR A 184 -35.95 -15.29 -5.33
C THR A 184 -35.24 -13.98 -5.04
N VAL A 185 -34.39 -13.52 -5.97
CA VAL A 185 -33.72 -12.24 -5.89
C VAL A 185 -33.93 -11.50 -7.20
N THR A 186 -34.36 -10.24 -7.14
CA THR A 186 -34.53 -9.44 -8.36
C THR A 186 -33.20 -9.08 -8.97
N ASP A 187 -33.14 -8.96 -10.30
CA ASP A 187 -31.92 -8.48 -11.00
C ASP A 187 -31.45 -7.10 -10.52
N ALA A 188 -32.40 -6.25 -10.14
CA ALA A 188 -32.08 -4.92 -9.61
C ALA A 188 -31.39 -5.00 -8.24
N ALA A 189 -31.84 -5.90 -7.36
CA ALA A 189 -31.21 -6.12 -6.07
C ALA A 189 -29.82 -6.75 -6.23
N LEU A 190 -29.65 -7.73 -7.15
CA LEU A 190 -28.33 -8.29 -7.46
C LEU A 190 -27.36 -7.23 -7.96
N ARG A 191 -27.79 -6.39 -8.91
CA ARG A 191 -26.95 -5.28 -9.42
C ARG A 191 -26.58 -4.28 -8.33
N LEU A 192 -27.50 -3.99 -7.40
CA LEU A 192 -27.20 -3.10 -6.27
C LEU A 192 -26.13 -3.72 -5.35
N ILE A 193 -26.31 -4.98 -4.97
CA ILE A 193 -25.36 -5.70 -4.10
C ILE A 193 -23.98 -5.80 -4.76
N THR A 194 -23.89 -6.16 -6.05
CA THR A 194 -22.61 -6.28 -6.77
C THR A 194 -21.88 -4.95 -6.91
N ARG A 195 -22.61 -3.88 -7.23
CA ARG A 195 -22.05 -2.53 -7.32
C ARG A 195 -21.49 -2.04 -5.98
N VAL A 196 -22.26 -2.19 -4.89
CA VAL A 196 -21.84 -1.75 -3.55
C VAL A 196 -20.72 -2.64 -3.00
N ALA A 197 -20.66 -3.91 -3.41
CA ALA A 197 -19.57 -4.82 -3.03
C ALA A 197 -18.21 -4.43 -3.66
N SER A 198 -18.20 -3.66 -4.77
CA SER A 198 -16.99 -3.09 -5.38
C SER A 198 -15.87 -4.11 -5.59
N GLY A 199 -16.21 -5.30 -6.10
CA GLY A 199 -15.25 -6.37 -6.38
C GLY A 199 -14.91 -7.30 -5.21
N ASP A 200 -15.53 -7.13 -4.04
CA ASP A 200 -15.35 -7.98 -2.86
C ASP A 200 -16.45 -9.05 -2.77
N ALA A 201 -16.11 -10.32 -3.08
CA ALA A 201 -17.05 -11.45 -3.00
C ALA A 201 -17.55 -11.72 -1.58
N ARG A 202 -16.71 -11.52 -0.55
CA ARG A 202 -17.11 -11.72 0.85
C ARG A 202 -18.19 -10.71 1.24
N ARG A 203 -17.99 -9.45 0.82
CA ARG A 203 -18.95 -8.36 1.06
C ARG A 203 -20.27 -8.63 0.34
N ALA A 204 -20.21 -9.05 -0.93
CA ALA A 204 -21.39 -9.37 -1.72
C ALA A 204 -22.22 -10.52 -1.10
N LEU A 205 -21.57 -11.63 -0.73
CA LEU A 205 -22.21 -12.78 -0.11
C LEU A 205 -22.82 -12.46 1.26
N ASN A 206 -22.12 -11.67 2.08
CA ASN A 206 -22.64 -11.24 3.38
C ASN A 206 -23.87 -10.33 3.24
N ALA A 207 -23.86 -9.42 2.26
CA ALA A 207 -25.02 -8.57 1.98
C ALA A 207 -26.23 -9.39 1.50
N LEU A 208 -25.99 -10.35 0.60
CA LEU A 208 -27.03 -11.26 0.14
C LEU A 208 -27.61 -12.09 1.30
N GLU A 209 -26.77 -12.64 2.17
CA GLU A 209 -27.21 -13.43 3.33
C GLU A 209 -28.08 -12.60 4.29
N GLN A 210 -27.69 -11.35 4.55
CA GLN A 210 -28.45 -10.42 5.39
C GLN A 210 -29.81 -10.08 4.76
N ALA A 211 -29.82 -9.72 3.47
CA ALA A 211 -31.05 -9.43 2.75
C ALA A 211 -32.00 -10.63 2.73
N ALA A 212 -31.50 -11.84 2.45
CA ALA A 212 -32.27 -13.08 2.47
C ALA A 212 -32.86 -13.40 3.86
N ASN A 213 -32.06 -13.22 4.91
CA ASN A 213 -32.54 -13.40 6.28
C ASN A 213 -33.62 -12.36 6.65
N TYR A 214 -33.45 -11.11 6.24
CA TYR A 214 -34.40 -10.03 6.47
C TYR A 214 -35.76 -10.35 5.82
N VAL A 215 -35.79 -10.68 4.52
CA VAL A 215 -37.05 -10.98 3.84
C VAL A 215 -37.74 -12.25 4.38
N ARG A 216 -36.95 -13.24 4.79
CA ARG A 216 -37.46 -14.45 5.45
C ARG A 216 -38.14 -14.13 6.78
N MET A 217 -37.56 -13.26 7.59
CA MET A 217 -38.15 -12.78 8.86
C MET A 217 -39.46 -12.03 8.62
N MET A 218 -39.54 -11.29 7.50
CA MET A 218 -40.74 -10.57 7.07
C MET A 218 -41.79 -11.44 6.36
N GLY A 219 -41.49 -12.72 6.14
CA GLY A 219 -42.39 -13.65 5.42
C GLY A 219 -42.54 -13.32 3.93
N LYS A 220 -41.58 -12.61 3.34
CA LYS A 220 -41.58 -12.27 1.91
C LYS A 220 -40.88 -13.34 1.08
N PRO A 221 -41.30 -13.61 -0.17
CA PRO A 221 -40.72 -14.64 -1.01
C PRO A 221 -39.52 -14.14 -1.83
N GLU A 222 -39.26 -12.82 -1.85
CA GLU A 222 -38.32 -12.22 -2.77
C GLU A 222 -37.45 -11.14 -2.10
N VAL A 223 -36.14 -11.15 -2.43
CA VAL A 223 -35.20 -10.11 -2.10
C VAL A 223 -35.28 -9.01 -3.19
N ASP A 224 -35.99 -7.95 -2.87
CA ASP A 224 -36.15 -6.76 -3.71
C ASP A 224 -35.05 -5.73 -3.41
N VAL A 225 -35.06 -4.59 -4.13
CA VAL A 225 -34.11 -3.50 -3.92
C VAL A 225 -34.20 -2.94 -2.51
N ALA A 226 -35.40 -2.80 -1.94
CA ALA A 226 -35.58 -2.26 -0.60
C ALA A 226 -34.94 -3.17 0.47
N ALA A 227 -35.07 -4.49 0.32
CA ALA A 227 -34.42 -5.45 1.20
C ALA A 227 -32.88 -5.41 1.07
N ALA A 228 -32.37 -5.23 -0.15
CA ALA A 228 -30.95 -5.07 -0.38
C ALA A 228 -30.42 -3.75 0.22
N GLU A 229 -31.14 -2.64 0.08
CA GLU A 229 -30.81 -1.35 0.70
C GLU A 229 -30.80 -1.46 2.22
N GLU A 230 -31.79 -2.09 2.84
CA GLU A 230 -31.82 -2.29 4.30
C GLU A 230 -30.63 -3.11 4.79
N ALA A 231 -30.29 -4.21 4.09
CA ALA A 231 -29.11 -5.00 4.41
C ALA A 231 -27.79 -4.25 4.25
N LEU A 232 -27.76 -3.29 3.33
CA LEU A 232 -26.58 -2.43 3.07
C LEU A 232 -26.57 -1.20 3.96
N ALA A 233 -27.74 -0.64 4.38
CA ALA A 233 -27.85 0.59 5.17
C ALA A 233 -27.19 0.46 6.55
N HIS A 234 -27.29 -0.68 7.20
CA HIS A 234 -26.56 -0.95 8.45
C HIS A 234 -25.03 -0.96 8.29
N ARG A 235 -24.53 -0.92 7.04
CA ARG A 235 -23.09 -0.86 6.70
C ARG A 235 -22.68 0.36 5.86
N ALA A 236 -23.62 1.17 5.41
CA ALA A 236 -23.30 2.39 4.65
C ALA A 236 -22.47 3.41 5.46
N LEU A 237 -22.38 3.22 6.78
CA LEU A 237 -21.42 3.90 7.67
C LEU A 237 -20.03 3.24 7.67
N GLN A 238 -19.82 2.12 6.99
CA GLN A 238 -18.49 1.54 6.80
C GLN A 238 -17.98 1.93 5.41
N TYR A 239 -17.31 3.04 5.38
CA TYR A 239 -16.49 3.53 4.28
C TYR A 239 -15.62 2.41 3.70
N ASP A 240 -15.64 2.25 2.37
CA ASP A 240 -14.72 1.33 1.69
C ASP A 240 -13.31 1.92 1.72
N LYS A 241 -12.56 1.53 2.76
CA LYS A 241 -11.19 2.03 3.02
C LYS A 241 -10.18 1.68 1.92
N GLU A 242 -10.56 0.86 0.95
CA GLU A 242 -9.66 0.32 -0.07
C GLU A 242 -10.25 0.42 -1.50
N GLY A 243 -11.45 0.99 -1.66
CA GLY A 243 -12.13 1.13 -2.95
C GLY A 243 -11.86 2.41 -3.71
N GLU A 244 -12.47 2.55 -4.87
CA GLU A 244 -12.32 3.70 -5.77
C GLU A 244 -12.70 5.03 -5.09
N ASP A 245 -13.71 5.02 -4.20
CA ASP A 245 -14.14 6.22 -3.46
C ASP A 245 -13.05 6.72 -2.49
N HIS A 246 -12.30 5.82 -1.86
CA HIS A 246 -11.14 6.17 -1.04
C HIS A 246 -10.08 6.94 -1.85
N PHE A 247 -9.69 6.39 -3.03
CA PHE A 247 -8.73 7.06 -3.89
C PHE A 247 -9.25 8.37 -4.49
N ASN A 248 -10.54 8.41 -4.80
CA ASN A 248 -11.18 9.61 -5.34
C ASN A 248 -11.26 10.73 -4.29
N MET A 249 -11.62 10.41 -3.04
CA MET A 249 -11.72 11.41 -1.98
C MET A 249 -10.37 11.97 -1.55
N ILE A 250 -9.36 11.12 -1.35
CA ILE A 250 -8.01 11.62 -1.03
C ILE A 250 -7.40 12.41 -2.20
N SER A 251 -7.71 12.01 -3.44
CA SER A 251 -7.31 12.77 -4.64
C SER A 251 -8.03 14.12 -4.71
N ALA A 252 -9.32 14.20 -4.36
CA ALA A 252 -10.07 15.44 -4.29
C ALA A 252 -9.52 16.35 -3.20
N LEU A 253 -9.24 15.83 -2.00
CA LEU A 253 -8.60 16.59 -0.92
C LEU A 253 -7.26 17.20 -1.39
N HIS A 254 -6.37 16.38 -1.99
CA HIS A 254 -5.09 16.88 -2.49
C HIS A 254 -5.23 17.93 -3.59
N LYS A 255 -6.19 17.75 -4.51
CA LYS A 255 -6.46 18.73 -5.58
C LYS A 255 -7.01 20.03 -5.02
N SER A 256 -7.89 19.97 -4.02
CA SER A 256 -8.42 21.16 -3.33
C SER A 256 -7.30 21.92 -2.61
N LEU A 257 -6.44 21.21 -1.86
CA LEU A 257 -5.25 21.79 -1.23
C LEU A 257 -4.33 22.47 -2.25
N ARG A 258 -4.06 21.80 -3.39
CA ARG A 258 -3.20 22.31 -4.46
C ARG A 258 -3.84 23.50 -5.18
N GLY A 259 -5.15 23.47 -5.34
CA GLY A 259 -5.94 24.57 -5.90
C GLY A 259 -6.14 25.74 -4.93
N SER A 260 -5.66 25.65 -3.68
CA SER A 260 -5.81 26.66 -2.63
C SER A 260 -7.28 26.96 -2.31
N ASP A 261 -8.13 25.92 -2.33
CA ASP A 261 -9.52 25.98 -1.91
C ASP A 261 -9.66 25.37 -0.50
N PRO A 262 -9.68 26.19 0.57
CA PRO A 262 -9.79 25.71 1.94
C PRO A 262 -11.17 25.10 2.25
N ASP A 263 -12.24 25.57 1.63
CA ASP A 263 -13.60 25.10 1.88
C ASP A 263 -13.79 23.69 1.31
N ALA A 264 -13.38 23.47 0.06
CA ALA A 264 -13.38 22.13 -0.54
C ALA A 264 -12.45 21.17 0.22
N ALA A 265 -11.26 21.61 0.63
CA ALA A 265 -10.34 20.79 1.41
C ALA A 265 -10.94 20.40 2.76
N ALA A 266 -11.56 21.33 3.48
CA ALA A 266 -12.26 21.05 4.73
C ALA A 266 -13.42 20.07 4.54
N TYR A 267 -14.22 20.24 3.48
CA TYR A 267 -15.33 19.35 3.15
C TYR A 267 -14.84 17.91 2.91
N TYR A 268 -13.82 17.71 2.06
CA TYR A 268 -13.31 16.37 1.76
C TYR A 268 -12.63 15.72 2.97
N LEU A 269 -11.91 16.50 3.80
CA LEU A 269 -11.37 16.01 5.06
C LEU A 269 -12.48 15.46 5.96
N MET A 270 -13.51 16.28 6.26
CA MET A 270 -14.59 15.85 7.15
C MET A 270 -15.37 14.68 6.56
N ARG A 271 -15.63 14.69 5.26
CA ARG A 271 -16.31 13.57 4.59
C ARG A 271 -15.54 12.26 4.74
N MET A 272 -14.20 12.28 4.69
CA MET A 272 -13.36 11.09 4.92
C MET A 272 -13.40 10.65 6.38
N LEU A 273 -13.30 11.58 7.34
CA LEU A 273 -13.33 11.28 8.78
C LEU A 273 -14.70 10.70 9.20
N GLU A 274 -15.81 11.31 8.77
CA GLU A 274 -17.18 10.83 9.04
C GLU A 274 -17.44 9.46 8.39
N ALA A 275 -16.85 9.20 7.23
CA ALA A 275 -16.92 7.91 6.57
C ALA A 275 -16.05 6.83 7.26
N GLY A 276 -15.30 7.16 8.31
CA GLY A 276 -14.47 6.23 9.08
C GLY A 276 -13.11 5.92 8.46
N GLU A 277 -12.59 6.80 7.60
CA GLU A 277 -11.23 6.70 7.07
C GLU A 277 -10.20 6.70 8.20
N ASP A 278 -9.07 6.00 8.00
CA ASP A 278 -7.94 6.07 8.92
C ASP A 278 -7.37 7.50 8.96
N ALA A 279 -7.63 8.20 10.07
CA ALA A 279 -7.17 9.56 10.25
C ALA A 279 -5.64 9.69 10.18
N LEU A 280 -4.88 8.66 10.56
CA LEU A 280 -3.42 8.64 10.40
C LEU A 280 -3.02 8.47 8.94
N TYR A 281 -3.82 7.78 8.13
CA TYR A 281 -3.62 7.78 6.68
C TYR A 281 -3.79 9.18 6.10
N ILE A 282 -4.86 9.89 6.47
CA ILE A 282 -5.08 11.28 6.05
C ILE A 282 -3.90 12.16 6.51
N ALA A 283 -3.48 12.04 7.77
CA ALA A 283 -2.34 12.78 8.31
C ALA A 283 -1.05 12.54 7.50
N ARG A 284 -0.74 11.29 7.17
CA ARG A 284 0.42 10.94 6.29
C ARG A 284 0.33 11.65 4.94
N ARG A 285 -0.87 11.77 4.39
CA ARG A 285 -1.09 12.45 3.11
C ARG A 285 -0.89 13.97 3.23
N LEU A 286 -1.32 14.59 4.34
CA LEU A 286 -1.07 16.00 4.62
C LEU A 286 0.43 16.30 4.82
N VAL A 287 1.15 15.46 5.54
CA VAL A 287 2.60 15.55 5.71
C VAL A 287 3.33 15.47 4.36
N ARG A 288 2.94 14.53 3.51
CA ARG A 288 3.49 14.43 2.15
C ARG A 288 3.19 15.68 1.33
N PHE A 289 1.95 16.17 1.37
CA PHE A 289 1.55 17.39 0.67
C PHE A 289 2.39 18.60 1.09
N ALA A 290 2.64 18.74 2.40
CA ALA A 290 3.47 19.83 2.94
C ALA A 290 4.88 19.86 2.32
N SER A 291 5.48 18.70 2.04
CA SER A 291 6.80 18.61 1.42
C SER A 291 6.75 18.67 -0.11
N GLU A 292 5.72 18.10 -0.74
CA GLU A 292 5.62 17.93 -2.20
C GLU A 292 5.08 19.17 -2.90
N ASP A 293 4.04 19.79 -2.34
CA ASP A 293 3.27 20.86 -3.00
C ASP A 293 3.47 22.25 -2.35
N VAL A 294 3.88 22.33 -1.08
CA VAL A 294 4.25 23.57 -0.40
C VAL A 294 5.77 23.74 -0.36
N GLY A 295 6.48 22.71 0.06
CA GLY A 295 7.95 22.68 0.10
C GLY A 295 8.55 23.87 0.86
N ASN A 296 9.58 24.47 0.28
CA ASN A 296 10.28 25.61 0.87
C ASN A 296 9.58 26.97 0.63
N ALA A 297 8.46 27.01 -0.08
CA ALA A 297 7.65 28.22 -0.17
C ALA A 297 7.09 28.62 1.21
N ASP A 298 6.78 27.62 2.06
CA ASP A 298 6.50 27.82 3.48
C ASP A 298 7.17 26.72 4.33
N PRO A 299 8.35 27.00 4.93
CA PRO A 299 9.07 26.03 5.76
C PRO A 299 8.31 25.52 6.99
N HIS A 300 7.27 26.22 7.45
CA HIS A 300 6.45 25.81 8.59
C HIS A 300 5.43 24.75 8.23
N ALA A 301 5.07 24.59 6.96
CA ALA A 301 4.02 23.68 6.50
C ALA A 301 4.26 22.22 6.97
N LEU A 302 5.50 21.73 6.87
CA LEU A 302 5.84 20.38 7.32
C LEU A 302 5.70 20.25 8.84
N MET A 303 6.12 21.26 9.60
CA MET A 303 6.00 21.27 11.07
C MET A 303 4.52 21.25 11.50
N VAL A 304 3.68 22.07 10.87
CA VAL A 304 2.23 22.12 11.16
C VAL A 304 1.58 20.76 10.89
N ALA A 305 1.88 20.14 9.74
CA ALA A 305 1.33 18.83 9.40
C ALA A 305 1.79 17.73 10.38
N MET A 306 3.07 17.73 10.77
CA MET A 306 3.62 16.78 11.75
C MET A 306 3.04 17.00 13.14
N SER A 307 2.90 18.26 13.59
CA SER A 307 2.29 18.59 14.90
C SER A 307 0.82 18.17 14.94
N ALA A 308 0.07 18.35 13.86
CA ALA A 308 -1.31 17.91 13.76
C ALA A 308 -1.43 16.39 13.85
N MET A 309 -0.54 15.64 13.17
CA MET A 309 -0.49 14.18 13.27
C MET A 309 -0.19 13.72 14.71
N GLN A 310 0.76 14.36 15.38
CA GLN A 310 1.11 14.05 16.78
C GLN A 310 -0.04 14.38 17.73
N ALA A 311 -0.68 15.54 17.55
CA ALA A 311 -1.84 15.95 18.35
C ALA A 311 -3.01 14.95 18.16
N TYR A 312 -3.30 14.54 16.92
CA TYR A 312 -4.29 13.50 16.67
C TYR A 312 -3.94 12.18 17.36
N THR A 313 -2.68 11.76 17.28
CA THR A 313 -2.22 10.51 17.91
C THR A 313 -2.38 10.55 19.43
N PHE A 314 -2.21 11.72 20.02
CA PHE A 314 -2.33 11.92 21.47
C PHE A 314 -3.79 12.03 21.93
N LEU A 315 -4.63 12.79 21.21
CA LEU A 315 -6.02 13.09 21.59
C LEU A 315 -7.00 12.00 21.14
N GLY A 316 -6.76 11.39 19.98
CA GLY A 316 -7.70 10.46 19.35
C GLY A 316 -8.94 11.12 18.75
N ASN A 317 -9.88 10.27 18.29
CA ASN A 317 -11.18 10.72 17.75
C ASN A 317 -12.19 10.86 18.91
N PRO A 318 -13.03 11.91 18.97
CA PRO A 318 -13.24 12.97 17.95
C PRO A 318 -12.34 14.21 18.12
N GLU A 319 -11.71 14.42 19.26
CA GLU A 319 -11.04 15.67 19.62
C GLU A 319 -9.83 15.96 18.70
N GLY A 320 -9.07 14.93 18.33
CA GLY A 320 -7.94 15.06 17.43
C GLY A 320 -8.30 15.49 16.02
N ASN A 321 -9.54 15.34 15.58
CA ASN A 321 -9.98 15.73 14.24
C ASN A 321 -9.78 17.24 13.98
N LEU A 322 -9.88 18.05 15.05
CA LEU A 322 -9.68 19.50 14.95
C LEU A 322 -8.23 19.85 14.56
N SER A 323 -7.26 19.10 15.05
CA SER A 323 -5.85 19.32 14.67
C SER A 323 -5.60 19.03 13.19
N LEU A 324 -6.23 17.99 12.63
CA LEU A 324 -6.15 17.67 11.21
C LEU A 324 -6.84 18.74 10.36
N MET A 325 -7.98 19.27 10.84
CA MET A 325 -8.68 20.39 10.19
C MET A 325 -7.79 21.64 10.14
N GLN A 326 -7.15 21.99 11.27
CA GLN A 326 -6.23 23.13 11.33
C GLN A 326 -5.09 22.99 10.31
N ALA A 327 -4.45 21.81 10.24
CA ALA A 327 -3.38 21.56 9.27
C ALA A 327 -3.90 21.64 7.81
N THR A 328 -5.10 21.10 7.55
CA THR A 328 -5.72 21.14 6.22
C THR A 328 -5.96 22.57 5.75
N LEU A 329 -6.55 23.40 6.59
CA LEU A 329 -6.79 24.83 6.28
C LEU A 329 -5.47 25.59 6.09
N TYR A 330 -4.49 25.35 6.96
CA TYR A 330 -3.16 25.93 6.83
C TYR A 330 -2.52 25.58 5.47
N LEU A 331 -2.50 24.30 5.12
CA LEU A 331 -1.90 23.81 3.88
C LEU A 331 -2.66 24.30 2.64
N ALA A 332 -3.98 24.45 2.72
CA ALA A 332 -4.78 25.02 1.64
C ALA A 332 -4.39 26.49 1.37
N CYS A 333 -4.16 27.28 2.42
CA CYS A 333 -3.83 28.70 2.32
C CYS A 333 -2.34 28.99 2.14
N ALA A 334 -1.44 28.02 2.37
CA ALA A 334 -0.01 28.20 2.22
C ALA A 334 0.39 28.47 0.75
N PRO A 335 1.47 29.25 0.49
CA PRO A 335 2.02 29.38 -0.86
C PRO A 335 2.49 28.01 -1.38
N LYS A 336 2.34 27.78 -2.68
CA LYS A 336 2.62 26.48 -3.29
C LYS A 336 3.92 26.48 -4.06
N SER A 337 4.76 25.43 -3.86
CA SER A 337 5.94 25.17 -4.67
C SER A 337 6.24 23.67 -4.71
N ASN A 338 6.41 23.13 -5.89
CA ASN A 338 6.85 21.75 -6.09
C ASN A 338 8.36 21.66 -6.38
N ALA A 339 9.14 22.72 -6.14
CA ALA A 339 10.57 22.79 -6.45
C ALA A 339 11.37 21.69 -5.74
N VAL A 340 11.02 21.34 -4.49
CA VAL A 340 11.63 20.23 -3.74
C VAL A 340 11.39 18.89 -4.44
N TYR A 341 10.15 18.61 -4.82
CA TYR A 341 9.79 17.39 -5.52
C TYR A 341 10.48 17.26 -6.88
N GLN A 342 10.48 18.34 -7.68
CA GLN A 342 11.17 18.37 -8.97
C GLN A 342 12.68 18.18 -8.82
N THR A 343 13.29 18.79 -7.80
CA THR A 343 14.70 18.60 -7.48
C THR A 343 15.00 17.13 -7.20
N SER A 344 14.25 16.51 -6.31
CA SER A 344 14.42 15.09 -5.95
C SER A 344 14.31 14.18 -7.20
N LYS A 345 13.28 14.39 -8.03
CA LYS A 345 13.06 13.63 -9.27
C LYS A 345 14.21 13.79 -10.25
N ASN A 346 14.67 15.03 -10.46
CA ASN A 346 15.74 15.33 -11.42
C ASN A 346 17.10 14.76 -10.95
N VAL A 347 17.40 14.85 -9.65
CA VAL A 347 18.63 14.27 -9.08
C VAL A 347 18.61 12.75 -9.22
N ALA A 348 17.48 12.09 -8.87
CA ALA A 348 17.33 10.66 -9.02
C ALA A 348 17.53 10.18 -10.46
N ALA A 349 16.94 10.89 -11.44
CA ALA A 349 17.10 10.57 -12.86
C ALA A 349 18.56 10.66 -13.31
N VAL A 350 19.30 11.68 -12.83
CA VAL A 350 20.73 11.83 -13.16
C VAL A 350 21.57 10.74 -12.52
N ILE A 351 21.31 10.37 -11.27
CA ILE A 351 22.02 9.27 -10.60
C ILE A 351 21.83 7.97 -11.37
N HIS A 352 20.60 7.67 -11.83
CA HIS A 352 20.33 6.48 -12.65
C HIS A 352 21.07 6.48 -14.00
N GLN A 353 21.29 7.67 -14.59
CA GLN A 353 22.00 7.79 -15.87
C GLN A 353 23.52 7.73 -15.72
N THR A 354 24.05 8.24 -14.62
CA THR A 354 25.50 8.45 -14.45
C THR A 354 26.17 7.43 -13.54
N MET A 355 25.39 6.58 -12.88
CA MET A 355 25.87 5.60 -11.90
C MET A 355 26.76 6.23 -10.81
N ASN A 356 27.86 5.57 -10.45
CA ASN A 356 28.75 5.98 -9.35
C ASN A 356 29.82 6.95 -9.83
N LEU A 357 29.48 8.23 -9.98
CA LEU A 357 30.49 9.25 -10.23
C LEU A 357 31.36 9.46 -8.96
N PRO A 358 32.69 9.61 -9.12
CA PRO A 358 33.56 9.81 -7.96
C PRO A 358 33.32 11.18 -7.33
N VAL A 359 33.40 11.22 -5.99
CA VAL A 359 33.38 12.48 -5.23
C VAL A 359 34.69 13.24 -5.57
N PRO A 360 34.66 14.56 -5.83
CA PRO A 360 35.85 15.37 -6.07
C PRO A 360 36.87 15.23 -4.93
N LEU A 361 38.17 15.23 -5.28
CA LEU A 361 39.25 14.96 -4.30
C LEU A 361 39.25 15.94 -3.13
N HIS A 362 39.05 17.22 -3.41
CA HIS A 362 39.02 18.27 -2.39
C HIS A 362 37.87 18.13 -1.37
N LEU A 363 36.78 17.42 -1.72
CA LEU A 363 35.68 17.15 -0.81
C LEU A 363 35.85 15.88 0.02
N ARG A 364 36.90 15.09 -0.23
CA ARG A 364 37.12 13.83 0.49
C ARG A 364 37.88 14.09 1.79
N ASN A 365 37.48 13.41 2.87
CA ASN A 365 38.23 13.44 4.12
C ASN A 365 39.56 12.67 4.00
N ALA A 366 40.63 13.20 4.61
CA ALA A 366 41.97 12.59 4.61
C ALA A 366 42.44 12.24 6.05
N PRO A 367 41.82 11.29 6.76
CA PRO A 367 42.18 10.94 8.14
C PRO A 367 43.54 10.23 8.26
N THR A 368 44.06 9.65 7.19
CA THR A 368 45.36 8.93 7.20
C THR A 368 46.43 9.66 6.36
N SER A 369 47.71 9.40 6.64
CA SER A 369 48.82 9.93 5.86
C SER A 369 48.80 9.48 4.39
N LEU A 370 48.36 8.24 4.14
CA LEU A 370 48.19 7.71 2.79
C LEU A 370 47.10 8.51 2.01
N MET A 371 45.98 8.83 2.63
CA MET A 371 44.92 9.61 1.97
C MET A 371 45.41 11.06 1.69
N LYS A 372 46.20 11.64 2.58
CA LYS A 372 46.85 12.96 2.34
C LYS A 372 47.80 12.89 1.16
N SER A 373 48.59 11.83 1.02
CA SER A 373 49.50 11.65 -0.13
C SER A 373 48.77 11.39 -1.46
N MET A 374 47.46 11.08 -1.42
CA MET A 374 46.57 10.94 -2.57
C MET A 374 45.72 12.21 -2.83
N ASP A 375 46.11 13.33 -2.30
CA ASP A 375 45.47 14.65 -2.45
C ASP A 375 44.02 14.73 -1.96
N TYR A 376 43.62 13.84 -1.04
CA TYR A 376 42.29 13.93 -0.43
C TYR A 376 42.19 15.17 0.45
N GLY A 377 41.18 15.99 0.22
CA GLY A 377 40.93 17.25 0.91
C GLY A 377 41.85 18.41 0.45
N ALA A 378 42.78 18.15 -0.47
CA ALA A 378 43.66 19.20 -0.98
C ALA A 378 42.88 20.25 -1.78
N GLY A 379 43.12 21.53 -1.46
CA GLY A 379 42.48 22.64 -2.14
C GLY A 379 41.04 22.93 -1.70
N TYR A 380 40.52 22.27 -0.65
CA TYR A 380 39.23 22.63 -0.10
C TYR A 380 39.25 24.00 0.56
N LEU A 381 38.35 24.87 0.11
CA LEU A 381 38.16 26.20 0.67
C LEU A 381 37.06 26.16 1.72
N TYR A 382 37.39 26.47 2.98
CA TYR A 382 36.40 26.42 4.07
C TYR A 382 35.54 27.70 4.07
N PRO A 383 34.22 27.63 3.79
CA PRO A 383 33.40 28.82 3.58
C PRO A 383 33.40 29.82 4.76
N HIS A 384 33.52 29.33 6.00
CA HIS A 384 33.52 30.19 7.17
C HIS A 384 34.74 31.12 7.27
N ASP A 385 35.81 30.87 6.51
CA ASP A 385 37.01 31.74 6.44
C ASP A 385 36.82 32.92 5.46
N TYR A 386 35.66 32.96 4.77
CA TYR A 386 35.39 33.95 3.72
C TYR A 386 34.21 34.87 4.11
N PRO A 387 34.18 36.12 3.60
CA PRO A 387 33.10 37.06 3.82
C PRO A 387 31.75 36.45 3.42
N GLY A 388 30.74 36.67 4.25
CA GLY A 388 29.41 36.13 3.99
C GLY A 388 29.29 34.61 4.08
N HIS A 389 30.33 33.91 4.56
CA HIS A 389 30.43 32.45 4.62
C HIS A 389 30.17 31.77 3.27
N PHE A 390 30.59 32.43 2.19
CA PHE A 390 30.46 31.95 0.83
C PHE A 390 31.78 32.01 0.09
N VAL A 391 32.14 30.98 -0.65
CA VAL A 391 33.28 30.90 -1.52
C VAL A 391 32.95 30.11 -2.78
N VAL A 392 33.45 30.60 -3.90
CA VAL A 392 33.26 29.93 -5.19
C VAL A 392 34.15 28.70 -5.28
N GLN A 393 33.60 27.54 -5.19
CA GLN A 393 34.25 26.27 -5.48
C GLN A 393 33.25 25.24 -6.00
N GLU A 394 33.70 24.24 -6.76
CA GLU A 394 32.82 23.21 -7.35
C GLU A 394 32.57 22.10 -6.33
N TYR A 395 31.32 21.71 -6.19
CA TYR A 395 30.89 20.64 -5.25
C TYR A 395 30.38 19.40 -5.97
N LEU A 396 29.99 19.52 -7.23
CA LEU A 396 29.50 18.38 -8.00
C LEU A 396 30.66 17.61 -8.66
N PRO A 397 30.51 16.32 -8.94
CA PRO A 397 31.43 15.58 -9.80
C PRO A 397 31.65 16.30 -11.15
N GLU A 398 32.84 16.21 -11.71
CA GLU A 398 33.25 16.93 -12.93
C GLU A 398 32.23 16.80 -14.08
N LYS A 399 31.70 15.60 -14.31
CA LYS A 399 30.66 15.34 -15.34
C LYS A 399 29.35 16.08 -15.09
N LEU A 400 29.12 16.58 -13.88
CA LEU A 400 27.91 17.31 -13.48
C LEU A 400 28.22 18.80 -13.21
N ARG A 401 29.43 19.27 -13.47
CA ARG A 401 29.83 20.64 -13.27
C ARG A 401 28.86 21.62 -13.90
N GLY A 402 28.49 22.67 -13.16
CA GLY A 402 27.57 23.70 -13.61
C GLY A 402 26.11 23.28 -13.65
N ARG A 403 25.76 22.01 -13.33
CA ARG A 403 24.38 21.52 -13.33
C ARG A 403 23.59 22.10 -12.16
N ARG A 404 22.37 22.55 -12.42
CA ARG A 404 21.47 23.13 -11.41
C ARG A 404 20.25 22.26 -11.26
N PHE A 405 20.05 21.67 -10.08
CA PHE A 405 18.93 20.82 -9.75
C PHE A 405 17.80 21.58 -9.05
N TYR A 406 18.16 22.40 -8.04
CA TYR A 406 17.19 23.18 -7.29
C TYR A 406 16.94 24.53 -7.97
N LYS A 407 15.67 24.73 -8.33
CA LYS A 407 15.16 25.97 -8.92
C LYS A 407 14.01 26.43 -8.04
N PRO A 408 14.27 27.31 -7.05
CA PRO A 408 13.20 27.83 -6.20
C PRO A 408 12.17 28.59 -7.02
N SER A 409 10.93 28.58 -6.55
CA SER A 409 9.85 29.38 -7.13
C SER A 409 9.94 30.84 -6.67
N ASP A 410 9.04 31.68 -7.22
CA ASP A 410 8.83 33.06 -6.78
C ASP A 410 7.82 33.17 -5.63
N GLN A 411 7.38 32.03 -5.06
CA GLN A 411 6.33 31.99 -4.06
C GLN A 411 6.90 31.98 -2.63
N GLY A 412 6.25 32.70 -1.72
CA GLY A 412 6.52 32.67 -0.29
C GLY A 412 7.99 32.89 0.07
N HIS A 413 8.53 32.02 0.92
CA HIS A 413 9.93 32.07 1.35
C HIS A 413 10.92 31.77 0.22
N GLU A 414 10.55 30.97 -0.80
CA GLU A 414 11.44 30.64 -1.91
C GLU A 414 11.84 31.85 -2.75
N ARG A 415 11.05 32.93 -2.77
CA ARG A 415 11.48 34.20 -3.40
C ARG A 415 12.79 34.71 -2.80
N ARG A 416 12.88 34.76 -1.47
CA ARG A 416 14.12 35.20 -0.77
C ARG A 416 15.28 34.22 -1.01
N VAL A 417 14.99 32.93 -1.11
CA VAL A 417 15.99 31.91 -1.44
C VAL A 417 16.49 32.12 -2.87
N SER A 418 15.60 32.42 -3.83
CA SER A 418 15.97 32.70 -5.22
C SER A 418 16.91 33.91 -5.34
N GLU A 419 16.53 35.02 -4.72
CA GLU A 419 17.34 36.26 -4.69
C GLU A 419 18.76 36.00 -4.13
N ARG A 420 18.85 35.23 -3.04
CA ARG A 420 20.15 34.87 -2.44
C ARG A 420 20.96 33.95 -3.36
N LEU A 421 20.34 32.96 -3.97
CA LEU A 421 21.03 32.06 -4.90
C LEU A 421 21.49 32.77 -6.17
N GLU A 422 20.77 33.76 -6.66
CA GLU A 422 21.16 34.57 -7.80
C GLU A 422 22.37 35.44 -7.47
N SER A 423 22.42 36.08 -6.29
CA SER A 423 23.58 36.81 -5.82
C SER A 423 24.84 35.92 -5.78
N TRP A 424 24.76 34.76 -5.15
CA TRP A 424 25.87 33.81 -5.10
C TRP A 424 26.31 33.30 -6.48
N ARG A 425 25.35 33.07 -7.38
CA ARG A 425 25.63 32.62 -8.75
C ARG A 425 26.28 33.70 -9.60
N SER A 426 25.96 34.97 -9.39
CA SER A 426 26.61 36.08 -10.06
C SER A 426 28.09 36.17 -9.67
N GLU A 427 28.42 35.99 -8.39
CA GLU A 427 29.82 35.91 -7.93
C GLU A 427 30.56 34.71 -8.56
N TRP A 428 29.85 33.60 -8.79
CA TRP A 428 30.39 32.42 -9.46
C TRP A 428 30.78 32.70 -10.93
N GLN A 429 29.95 33.43 -11.65
CA GLN A 429 30.20 33.78 -13.06
C GLN A 429 31.39 34.75 -13.20
N ILE A 430 31.45 35.78 -12.38
CA ILE A 430 32.53 36.76 -12.40
C ILE A 430 33.90 36.09 -12.18
N LYS A 431 34.01 35.12 -11.28
CA LYS A 431 35.28 34.39 -11.00
C LYS A 431 35.64 33.31 -12.02
N GLN A 432 34.77 32.97 -12.98
CA GLN A 432 35.08 32.06 -14.08
C GLN A 432 35.58 32.83 -15.33
N ASP A 433 35.25 34.14 -15.41
CA ASP A 433 35.62 35.01 -16.52
C ASP A 433 36.94 35.78 -16.23
N ASP A 434 37.39 35.78 -14.97
CA ASP A 434 38.74 36.23 -14.52
C ASP A 434 39.75 35.06 -14.50
#